data_c6f6580eb505f79602babbf6c73ef2d5
#
_entry.id   c6f6580eb505f79602babbf6c73ef2d5
#
_cell.length_a   1.000
_cell.length_b   1.000
_cell.length_c   1.000
_cell.angle_alpha   90.00
_cell.angle_beta   90.00
_cell.angle_gamma   90.00
#
_symmetry.space_group_name_H-M   'P 1'
#
loop_
_entity.id
_entity.type
_entity.pdbx_description
1 polymer ?
#
loop_
_entity_poly.entity_id
_entity_poly.type
_entity_poly.pdbx_seq_one_letter_code
_entity_poly.pdbx_strand_id
1 'polypeptide(L)'
;MNSTGVFLASSISDFVHDAEAVVAALKANKSVQAQRIFLVGHSEGGYIAAKVAGQDRSIAGVVSLAGPAFAMDRILLDQMDALNILAGKSESERSTLSKANREIYRLMQDKRLSLDEVKARAVKVIDPLLPVFSPDKSTHETIRTQIMSQLTPNLRQLLSLDVAGTWSAVKCPVIGLVGEMDQQVVPS
;
A
#
# COMPACT_ATOMS: atom_id res chain seq x y z
N MET A 1 7.40 25.01 10.85
CA MET A 1 8.42 23.97 10.57
C MET A 1 8.60 23.92 9.06
N ASN A 2 9.82 24.06 8.55
CA ASN A 2 10.08 23.95 7.12
C ASN A 2 10.61 22.56 6.85
N SER A 3 9.75 21.67 6.35
CA SER A 3 10.18 20.38 5.81
C SER A 3 10.95 20.62 4.52
N THR A 4 12.11 19.99 4.37
CA THR A 4 12.98 20.13 3.20
C THR A 4 12.83 19.00 2.20
N GLY A 5 12.02 17.97 2.51
CA GLY A 5 11.79 16.80 1.65
C GLY A 5 10.74 17.07 0.56
N VAL A 6 10.79 16.24 -0.49
CA VAL A 6 9.77 16.20 -1.55
C VAL A 6 8.95 14.92 -1.38
N PHE A 7 7.72 15.06 -0.88
CA PHE A 7 6.84 13.91 -0.56
C PHE A 7 6.70 12.90 -1.71
N LEU A 8 6.51 13.38 -2.94
CA LEU A 8 6.36 12.52 -4.12
C LEU A 8 7.62 11.71 -4.49
N ALA A 9 8.79 12.11 -3.97
CA ALA A 9 10.03 11.38 -4.16
C ALA A 9 10.38 10.47 -2.98
N SER A 10 9.62 10.55 -1.87
CA SER A 10 9.86 9.75 -0.67
C SER A 10 9.40 8.31 -0.86
N SER A 11 10.17 7.40 -0.31
CA SER A 11 9.88 5.97 -0.25
C SER A 11 9.31 5.57 1.12
N ILE A 12 8.74 4.37 1.21
CA ILE A 12 8.32 3.81 2.52
C ILE A 12 9.53 3.71 3.47
N SER A 13 10.72 3.43 2.95
CA SER A 13 11.94 3.40 3.77
C SER A 13 12.26 4.76 4.39
N ASP A 14 12.03 5.85 3.65
CA ASP A 14 12.23 7.21 4.19
C ASP A 14 11.26 7.48 5.33
N PHE A 15 9.99 7.10 5.18
CA PHE A 15 8.99 7.26 6.25
C PHE A 15 9.31 6.38 7.48
N VAL A 16 9.88 5.20 7.28
CA VAL A 16 10.37 4.36 8.40
C VAL A 16 11.52 5.08 9.12
N HIS A 17 12.50 5.61 8.41
CA HIS A 17 13.61 6.36 9.00
C HIS A 17 13.14 7.63 9.73
N ASP A 18 12.15 8.34 9.19
CA ASP A 18 11.55 9.51 9.86
C ASP A 18 10.89 9.08 11.17
N ALA A 19 10.15 7.98 11.18
CA ALA A 19 9.52 7.46 12.40
C ALA A 19 10.56 6.99 13.43
N GLU A 20 11.64 6.35 13.01
CA GLU A 20 12.78 5.97 13.86
C GLU A 20 13.44 7.21 14.47
N ALA A 21 13.64 8.27 13.69
CA ALA A 21 14.21 9.53 14.18
C ALA A 21 13.33 10.19 15.26
N VAL A 22 11.99 10.16 15.06
CA VAL A 22 11.04 10.67 16.07
C VAL A 22 11.12 9.82 17.36
N VAL A 23 11.17 8.49 17.25
CA VAL A 23 11.31 7.60 18.40
C VAL A 23 12.63 7.88 19.14
N ALA A 24 13.73 8.05 18.41
CA ALA A 24 15.03 8.38 19.02
C ALA A 24 14.99 9.72 19.76
N ALA A 25 14.36 10.74 19.19
CA ALA A 25 14.19 12.04 19.82
C ALA A 25 13.32 11.97 21.10
N LEU A 26 12.25 11.18 21.07
CA LEU A 26 11.40 10.92 22.24
C LEU A 26 12.19 10.22 23.36
N LYS A 27 12.99 9.22 23.04
CA LYS A 27 13.84 8.52 24.03
C LYS A 27 14.89 9.42 24.68
N ALA A 28 15.41 10.41 23.92
CA ALA A 28 16.37 11.38 24.44
C ALA A 28 15.72 12.45 25.33
N ASN A 29 14.41 12.62 25.26
CA ASN A 29 13.68 13.62 26.04
C ASN A 29 13.45 13.12 27.48
N LYS A 30 14.04 13.81 28.47
CA LYS A 30 13.93 13.44 29.89
C LYS A 30 12.49 13.47 30.45
N SER A 31 11.55 14.16 29.78
CA SER A 31 10.13 14.18 30.16
C SER A 31 9.33 12.99 29.62
N VAL A 32 9.94 12.15 28.80
CA VAL A 32 9.31 10.97 28.18
C VAL A 32 9.82 9.70 28.89
N GLN A 33 8.91 8.82 29.22
CA GLN A 33 9.27 7.48 29.71
C GLN A 33 9.62 6.59 28.51
N ALA A 34 10.91 6.42 28.23
CA ALA A 34 11.41 5.72 27.06
C ALA A 34 10.86 4.28 26.89
N GLN A 35 10.50 3.62 28.01
CA GLN A 35 9.92 2.27 28.01
C GLN A 35 8.39 2.25 27.78
N ARG A 36 7.77 3.40 27.62
CA ARG A 36 6.31 3.57 27.42
C ARG A 36 5.97 4.29 26.11
N ILE A 37 6.79 4.10 25.09
CA ILE A 37 6.52 4.62 23.74
C ILE A 37 5.67 3.59 23.00
N PHE A 38 4.50 4.03 22.56
CA PHE A 38 3.58 3.27 21.71
C PHE A 38 3.55 3.90 20.34
N LEU A 39 3.43 3.07 19.30
CA LEU A 39 3.26 3.53 17.94
C LEU A 39 1.81 3.32 17.50
N VAL A 40 1.21 4.36 16.95
CA VAL A 40 -0.15 4.30 16.38
C VAL A 40 -0.03 4.65 14.90
N GLY A 41 -0.38 3.72 14.03
CA GLY A 41 -0.30 3.90 12.59
C GLY A 41 -1.62 3.62 11.89
N HIS A 42 -2.01 4.52 10.97
CA HIS A 42 -3.19 4.34 10.14
C HIS A 42 -2.77 3.96 8.72
N SER A 43 -3.45 2.96 8.13
CA SER A 43 -3.18 2.49 6.76
C SER A 43 -1.69 2.15 6.60
N GLU A 44 -0.97 2.72 5.63
CA GLU A 44 0.49 2.54 5.45
C GLU A 44 1.28 2.81 6.75
N GLY A 45 0.82 3.76 7.59
CA GLY A 45 1.42 4.04 8.90
C GLY A 45 1.39 2.84 9.85
N GLY A 46 0.43 1.92 9.71
CA GLY A 46 0.40 0.65 10.46
C GLY A 46 1.58 -0.26 10.08
N TYR A 47 1.92 -0.34 8.80
CA TYR A 47 3.11 -1.05 8.33
C TYR A 47 4.41 -0.40 8.84
N ILE A 48 4.50 0.95 8.77
CA ILE A 48 5.66 1.71 9.25
C ILE A 48 5.84 1.47 10.74
N ALA A 49 4.78 1.55 11.53
CA ALA A 49 4.82 1.29 12.97
C ALA A 49 5.30 -0.14 13.28
N ALA A 50 4.81 -1.14 12.54
CA ALA A 50 5.25 -2.53 12.67
C ALA A 50 6.73 -2.69 12.32
N LYS A 51 7.20 -2.01 11.25
CA LYS A 51 8.59 -2.04 10.81
C LYS A 51 9.53 -1.49 11.88
N VAL A 52 9.20 -0.31 12.44
CA VAL A 52 9.96 0.30 13.53
C VAL A 52 9.95 -0.59 14.78
N ALA A 53 8.78 -1.11 15.20
CA ALA A 53 8.68 -1.97 16.38
C ALA A 53 9.38 -3.33 16.20
N GLY A 54 9.49 -3.83 14.98
CA GLY A 54 10.26 -5.03 14.68
C GLY A 54 11.77 -4.85 14.83
N GLN A 55 12.26 -3.63 14.62
CA GLN A 55 13.68 -3.24 14.72
C GLN A 55 14.04 -2.74 16.12
N ASP A 56 13.10 -2.11 16.82
CA ASP A 56 13.31 -1.48 18.13
C ASP A 56 12.51 -2.19 19.24
N ARG A 57 13.19 -3.04 19.98
CA ARG A 57 12.62 -3.85 21.09
C ARG A 57 12.14 -3.05 22.29
N SER A 58 12.43 -1.76 22.37
CA SER A 58 11.99 -0.90 23.46
C SER A 58 10.61 -0.28 23.22
N ILE A 59 10.02 -0.47 22.04
CA ILE A 59 8.64 -0.05 21.75
C ILE A 59 7.68 -0.89 22.61
N ALA A 60 6.84 -0.18 23.37
CA ALA A 60 5.93 -0.80 24.33
C ALA A 60 4.71 -1.45 23.70
N GLY A 61 4.29 -1.00 22.51
CA GLY A 61 3.18 -1.60 21.77
C GLY A 61 2.88 -0.87 20.48
N VAL A 62 2.09 -1.52 19.62
CA VAL A 62 1.64 -0.98 18.32
C VAL A 62 0.11 -1.01 18.25
N VAL A 63 -0.48 0.08 17.78
CA VAL A 63 -1.88 0.14 17.36
C VAL A 63 -1.92 0.35 15.85
N SER A 64 -2.47 -0.62 15.14
CA SER A 64 -2.65 -0.58 13.69
C SER A 64 -4.11 -0.29 13.35
N LEU A 65 -4.37 0.89 12.80
CA LEU A 65 -5.70 1.32 12.37
C LEU A 65 -5.79 1.10 10.85
N ALA A 66 -6.58 0.11 10.43
CA ALA A 66 -6.71 -0.28 9.03
C ALA A 66 -5.34 -0.46 8.32
N GLY A 67 -4.34 -0.96 9.05
CA GLY A 67 -3.02 -1.22 8.49
C GLY A 67 -2.97 -2.54 7.73
N PRO A 68 -2.06 -2.68 6.74
CA PRO A 68 -1.96 -3.88 5.93
C PRO A 68 -1.55 -5.10 6.78
N ALA A 69 -2.35 -6.17 6.71
CA ALA A 69 -2.09 -7.46 7.37
C ALA A 69 -1.77 -8.57 6.36
N PHE A 70 -2.02 -8.34 5.08
CA PHE A 70 -1.77 -9.26 3.97
C PHE A 70 -0.80 -8.65 2.97
N ALA A 71 -0.34 -9.46 1.99
CA ALA A 71 0.46 -8.99 0.88
C ALA A 71 -0.26 -7.85 0.13
N MET A 72 0.49 -6.84 -0.30
CA MET A 72 -0.10 -5.61 -0.84
C MET A 72 -0.86 -5.84 -2.14
N ASP A 73 -0.45 -6.79 -2.96
CA ASP A 73 -1.18 -7.17 -4.18
C ASP A 73 -2.59 -7.68 -3.85
N ARG A 74 -2.74 -8.50 -2.79
CA ARG A 74 -4.04 -8.96 -2.30
C ARG A 74 -4.90 -7.77 -1.84
N ILE A 75 -4.36 -6.90 -0.98
CA ILE A 75 -5.09 -5.74 -0.45
C ILE A 75 -5.57 -4.84 -1.59
N LEU A 76 -4.71 -4.55 -2.55
CA LEU A 76 -5.07 -3.70 -3.69
C LEU A 76 -6.11 -4.37 -4.60
N LEU A 77 -6.07 -5.70 -4.76
CA LEU A 77 -7.10 -6.42 -5.52
C LEU A 77 -8.46 -6.38 -4.81
N ASP A 78 -8.49 -6.59 -3.49
CA ASP A 78 -9.71 -6.55 -2.69
C ASP A 78 -10.30 -5.12 -2.68
N GLN A 79 -9.46 -4.08 -2.55
CA GLN A 79 -9.85 -2.68 -2.68
C GLN A 79 -10.46 -2.38 -4.04
N MET A 80 -9.82 -2.80 -5.13
CA MET A 80 -10.33 -2.57 -6.48
C MET A 80 -11.65 -3.31 -6.72
N ASP A 81 -11.83 -4.51 -6.16
CA ASP A 81 -13.09 -5.24 -6.26
C ASP A 81 -14.21 -4.51 -5.51
N ALA A 82 -13.96 -4.01 -4.30
CA ALA A 82 -14.92 -3.21 -3.53
C ALA A 82 -15.34 -1.96 -4.31
N LEU A 83 -14.40 -1.24 -4.92
CA LEU A 83 -14.69 -0.07 -5.77
C LEU A 83 -15.50 -0.43 -7.01
N ASN A 84 -15.23 -1.58 -7.63
CA ASN A 84 -15.98 -2.06 -8.79
C ASN A 84 -17.43 -2.47 -8.41
N ILE A 85 -17.63 -3.02 -7.21
CA ILE A 85 -18.98 -3.29 -6.66
C ILE A 85 -19.76 -1.98 -6.54
N LEU A 86 -19.15 -0.95 -5.95
CA LEU A 86 -19.78 0.36 -5.82
C LEU A 86 -20.08 1.04 -7.16
N ALA A 87 -19.22 0.79 -8.16
CA ALA A 87 -19.45 1.26 -9.53
C ALA A 87 -20.52 0.44 -10.28
N GLY A 88 -21.17 -0.55 -9.63
CA GLY A 88 -22.23 -1.36 -10.22
C GLY A 88 -21.75 -2.38 -11.25
N LYS A 89 -20.45 -2.74 -11.24
CA LYS A 89 -19.91 -3.76 -12.14
C LYS A 89 -20.46 -5.14 -11.81
N SER A 90 -20.83 -5.88 -12.85
CA SER A 90 -21.24 -7.29 -12.72
C SER A 90 -20.07 -8.16 -12.23
N GLU A 91 -20.38 -9.33 -11.68
CA GLU A 91 -19.38 -10.31 -11.24
C GLU A 91 -18.40 -10.70 -12.36
N SER A 92 -18.91 -10.87 -13.59
CA SER A 92 -18.09 -11.19 -14.76
C SER A 92 -17.10 -10.08 -15.10
N GLU A 93 -17.55 -8.81 -15.08
CA GLU A 93 -16.68 -7.64 -15.29
C GLU A 93 -15.61 -7.55 -14.19
N ARG A 94 -16.02 -7.69 -12.93
CA ARG A 94 -15.11 -7.65 -11.78
C ARG A 94 -14.05 -8.74 -11.85
N SER A 95 -14.45 -9.97 -12.17
CA SER A 95 -13.51 -11.09 -12.37
C SER A 95 -12.51 -10.79 -13.47
N THR A 96 -12.97 -10.20 -14.59
CA THR A 96 -12.12 -9.82 -15.71
C THR A 96 -11.11 -8.73 -15.32
N LEU A 97 -11.57 -7.69 -14.64
CA LEU A 97 -10.71 -6.61 -14.15
C LEU A 97 -9.71 -7.07 -13.08
N SER A 98 -10.14 -7.96 -12.18
CA SER A 98 -9.27 -8.57 -11.16
C SER A 98 -8.13 -9.39 -11.79
N LYS A 99 -8.43 -10.17 -12.84
CA LYS A 99 -7.39 -10.91 -13.58
C LYS A 99 -6.38 -9.98 -14.24
N ALA A 100 -6.84 -8.88 -14.83
CA ALA A 100 -5.98 -7.88 -15.45
C ALA A 100 -5.08 -7.18 -14.41
N ASN A 101 -5.66 -6.74 -13.29
CA ASN A 101 -4.89 -6.13 -12.19
C ASN A 101 -3.84 -7.10 -11.63
N ARG A 102 -4.19 -8.36 -11.44
CA ARG A 102 -3.25 -9.40 -10.99
C ARG A 102 -2.07 -9.57 -11.95
N GLU A 103 -2.33 -9.54 -13.26
CA GLU A 103 -1.25 -9.63 -14.25
C GLU A 103 -0.37 -8.37 -14.24
N ILE A 104 -0.95 -7.19 -14.12
CA ILE A 104 -0.20 -5.93 -14.01
C ILE A 104 0.67 -5.92 -12.74
N TYR A 105 0.13 -6.36 -11.60
CA TYR A 105 0.90 -6.44 -10.36
C TYR A 105 2.05 -7.44 -10.46
N ARG A 106 1.85 -8.57 -11.15
CA ARG A 106 2.92 -9.52 -11.44
C ARG A 106 4.02 -8.91 -12.31
N LEU A 107 3.66 -8.13 -13.34
CA LEU A 107 4.62 -7.38 -14.16
C LEU A 107 5.38 -6.34 -13.33
N MET A 108 4.68 -5.64 -12.44
CA MET A 108 5.30 -4.66 -11.53
C MET A 108 6.29 -5.31 -10.56
N GLN A 109 6.00 -6.51 -10.07
CA GLN A 109 6.88 -7.26 -9.15
C GLN A 109 8.08 -7.92 -9.84
N ASP A 110 8.06 -8.08 -11.16
CA ASP A 110 9.21 -8.62 -11.91
C ASP A 110 10.33 -7.58 -12.00
N LYS A 111 11.34 -7.75 -11.15
CA LYS A 111 12.50 -6.84 -11.06
C LYS A 111 13.41 -6.84 -12.31
N ARG A 112 13.21 -7.80 -13.22
CA ARG A 112 13.96 -7.87 -14.48
C ARG A 112 13.43 -6.89 -15.52
N LEU A 113 12.19 -6.41 -15.36
CA LEU A 113 11.55 -5.48 -16.27
C LEU A 113 11.77 -4.03 -15.81
N SER A 114 12.16 -3.17 -16.74
CA SER A 114 12.07 -1.72 -16.55
C SER A 114 10.61 -1.27 -16.44
N LEU A 115 10.36 -0.08 -15.88
CA LEU A 115 9.00 0.46 -15.82
C LEU A 115 8.39 0.69 -17.20
N ASP A 116 9.21 1.08 -18.18
CA ASP A 116 8.73 1.28 -19.55
C ASP A 116 8.30 -0.04 -20.19
N GLU A 117 9.05 -1.13 -19.96
CA GLU A 117 8.66 -2.47 -20.41
C GLU A 117 7.38 -2.94 -19.71
N VAL A 118 7.21 -2.66 -18.41
CA VAL A 118 5.97 -2.95 -17.68
C VAL A 118 4.81 -2.19 -18.29
N LYS A 119 4.95 -0.87 -18.53
CA LYS A 119 3.90 -0.04 -19.14
C LYS A 119 3.54 -0.55 -20.54
N ALA A 120 4.54 -0.87 -21.36
CA ALA A 120 4.29 -1.40 -22.70
C ALA A 120 3.53 -2.73 -22.69
N ARG A 121 3.77 -3.61 -21.69
CA ARG A 121 3.04 -4.87 -21.51
C ARG A 121 1.65 -4.62 -20.90
N ALA A 122 1.54 -3.71 -19.93
CA ALA A 122 0.27 -3.36 -19.29
C ALA A 122 -0.73 -2.78 -20.29
N VAL A 123 -0.30 -1.98 -21.26
CA VAL A 123 -1.16 -1.50 -22.37
C VAL A 123 -1.83 -2.67 -23.09
N LYS A 124 -1.09 -3.75 -23.38
CA LYS A 124 -1.64 -4.94 -24.06
C LYS A 124 -2.68 -5.68 -23.20
N VAL A 125 -2.58 -5.58 -21.88
CA VAL A 125 -3.56 -6.15 -20.94
C VAL A 125 -4.79 -5.26 -20.84
N ILE A 126 -4.61 -3.94 -20.83
CA ILE A 126 -5.70 -2.98 -20.58
C ILE A 126 -6.51 -2.67 -21.83
N ASP A 127 -5.89 -2.54 -23.01
CA ASP A 127 -6.56 -2.09 -24.22
C ASP A 127 -7.80 -2.92 -24.59
N PRO A 128 -7.77 -4.27 -24.52
CA PRO A 128 -8.95 -5.08 -24.77
C PRO A 128 -10.08 -4.88 -23.75
N LEU A 129 -9.77 -4.32 -22.58
CA LEU A 129 -10.69 -4.15 -21.45
C LEU A 129 -11.25 -2.74 -21.34
N LEU A 130 -10.80 -1.79 -22.15
CA LEU A 130 -11.30 -0.42 -22.12
C LEU A 130 -12.83 -0.33 -22.22
N PRO A 131 -13.53 -1.14 -23.04
CA PRO A 131 -15.00 -1.16 -23.05
C PRO A 131 -15.63 -1.63 -21.72
N VAL A 132 -14.93 -2.43 -20.90
CA VAL A 132 -15.38 -2.85 -19.57
C VAL A 132 -15.24 -1.70 -18.55
N PHE A 133 -14.20 -0.86 -18.69
CA PHE A 133 -14.05 0.33 -17.86
C PHE A 133 -15.11 1.38 -18.19
N SER A 134 -15.32 1.65 -19.48
CA SER A 134 -16.33 2.59 -19.97
C SER A 134 -16.81 2.18 -21.36
N PRO A 135 -18.14 2.18 -21.62
CA PRO A 135 -18.68 1.95 -22.96
C PRO A 135 -18.40 3.14 -23.91
N ASP A 136 -18.10 4.33 -23.35
CA ASP A 136 -17.79 5.53 -24.13
C ASP A 136 -16.33 5.51 -24.60
N LYS A 137 -16.14 5.28 -25.88
CA LYS A 137 -14.82 5.23 -26.52
C LYS A 137 -14.03 6.53 -26.39
N SER A 138 -14.70 7.67 -26.23
CA SER A 138 -14.02 8.97 -26.09
C SER A 138 -13.21 9.07 -24.79
N THR A 139 -13.54 8.26 -23.78
CA THR A 139 -12.86 8.21 -22.48
C THR A 139 -11.68 7.23 -22.42
N HIS A 140 -11.54 6.35 -23.42
CA HIS A 140 -10.59 5.24 -23.38
C HIS A 140 -9.14 5.72 -23.27
N GLU A 141 -8.75 6.77 -23.99
CA GLU A 141 -7.39 7.32 -23.89
C GLU A 141 -7.11 7.90 -22.49
N THR A 142 -8.08 8.61 -21.94
CA THR A 142 -7.99 9.15 -20.58
C THR A 142 -7.83 8.01 -19.54
N ILE A 143 -8.65 6.96 -19.63
CA ILE A 143 -8.59 5.80 -18.75
C ILE A 143 -7.21 5.12 -18.85
N ARG A 144 -6.75 4.86 -20.08
CA ARG A 144 -5.42 4.27 -20.31
C ARG A 144 -4.33 5.12 -19.66
N THR A 145 -4.33 6.44 -19.91
CA THR A 145 -3.35 7.37 -19.35
C THR A 145 -3.38 7.37 -17.84
N GLN A 146 -4.56 7.38 -17.22
CA GLN A 146 -4.71 7.31 -15.76
C GLN A 146 -4.12 6.01 -15.20
N ILE A 147 -4.44 4.84 -15.78
CA ILE A 147 -3.89 3.57 -15.33
C ILE A 147 -2.36 3.55 -15.48
N MET A 148 -1.84 3.99 -16.63
CA MET A 148 -0.39 4.03 -16.86
C MET A 148 0.34 4.99 -15.90
N SER A 149 -0.29 6.08 -15.50
CA SER A 149 0.29 7.03 -14.55
C SER A 149 0.45 6.45 -13.13
N GLN A 150 -0.36 5.44 -12.77
CA GLN A 150 -0.25 4.73 -11.49
C GLN A 150 0.91 3.73 -11.45
N LEU A 151 1.44 3.32 -12.61
CA LEU A 151 2.57 2.39 -12.70
C LEU A 151 3.87 3.14 -12.41
N THR A 152 4.15 3.35 -11.13
CA THR A 152 5.24 4.17 -10.59
C THR A 152 6.26 3.33 -9.84
N PRO A 153 7.47 3.84 -9.58
CA PRO A 153 8.42 3.19 -8.68
C PRO A 153 7.83 2.94 -7.29
N ASN A 154 7.00 3.86 -6.78
CA ASN A 154 6.36 3.73 -5.47
C ASN A 154 5.37 2.55 -5.44
N LEU A 155 4.53 2.38 -6.48
CA LEU A 155 3.66 1.20 -6.56
C LEU A 155 4.49 -0.09 -6.60
N ARG A 156 5.59 -0.12 -7.37
CA ARG A 156 6.50 -1.29 -7.40
C ARG A 156 7.07 -1.60 -6.02
N GLN A 157 7.49 -0.58 -5.28
CA GLN A 157 8.00 -0.74 -3.93
C GLN A 157 6.90 -1.27 -3.00
N LEU A 158 5.72 -0.68 -3.04
CA LEU A 158 4.55 -1.09 -2.25
C LEU A 158 4.21 -2.57 -2.46
N LEU A 159 4.11 -3.00 -3.73
CA LEU A 159 3.83 -4.40 -4.10
C LEU A 159 4.94 -5.38 -3.68
N SER A 160 6.13 -4.87 -3.34
CA SER A 160 7.29 -5.68 -2.94
C SER A 160 7.48 -5.75 -1.42
N LEU A 161 6.57 -5.17 -0.63
CA LEU A 161 6.67 -5.19 0.83
C LEU A 161 6.46 -6.60 1.39
N ASP A 162 7.38 -7.02 2.25
CA ASP A 162 7.20 -8.22 3.07
C ASP A 162 6.36 -7.88 4.31
N VAL A 163 5.05 -7.86 4.14
CA VAL A 163 4.10 -7.53 5.21
C VAL A 163 4.13 -8.60 6.30
N ALA A 164 4.09 -9.87 5.92
CA ALA A 164 4.07 -10.99 6.87
C ALA A 164 5.36 -11.06 7.70
N GLY A 165 6.53 -10.95 7.05
CA GLY A 165 7.82 -10.92 7.75
C GLY A 165 7.95 -9.72 8.67
N THR A 166 7.42 -8.55 8.26
CA THR A 166 7.42 -7.34 9.09
C THR A 166 6.61 -7.55 10.39
N TRP A 167 5.38 -8.05 10.30
CA TRP A 167 4.56 -8.34 11.49
C TRP A 167 5.15 -9.46 12.35
N SER A 168 5.74 -10.49 11.75
CA SER A 168 6.40 -11.58 12.48
C SER A 168 7.61 -11.10 13.29
N ALA A 169 8.24 -10.00 12.90
CA ALA A 169 9.36 -9.40 13.62
C ALA A 169 8.93 -8.62 14.87
N VAL A 170 7.67 -8.15 14.96
CA VAL A 170 7.14 -7.41 16.10
C VAL A 170 7.05 -8.35 17.32
N LYS A 171 7.54 -7.90 18.49
CA LYS A 171 7.55 -8.71 19.73
C LYS A 171 6.80 -8.02 20.88
N CYS A 172 6.40 -6.77 20.72
CA CYS A 172 5.53 -6.09 21.69
C CYS A 172 4.05 -6.43 21.41
N PRO A 173 3.13 -6.13 22.34
CA PRO A 173 1.70 -6.22 22.10
C PRO A 173 1.24 -5.41 20.91
N VAL A 174 0.29 -5.97 20.15
CA VAL A 174 -0.30 -5.31 18.95
C VAL A 174 -1.81 -5.32 19.09
N ILE A 175 -2.43 -4.19 18.77
CA ILE A 175 -3.89 -4.08 18.57
C ILE A 175 -4.12 -3.70 17.10
N GLY A 176 -4.86 -4.53 16.38
CA GLY A 176 -5.35 -4.25 15.03
C GLY A 176 -6.82 -3.84 15.07
N LEU A 177 -7.16 -2.73 14.43
CA LEU A 177 -8.53 -2.25 14.30
C LEU A 177 -8.80 -1.95 12.83
N VAL A 178 -9.95 -2.40 12.33
CA VAL A 178 -10.43 -2.12 10.97
C VAL A 178 -11.94 -1.87 11.04
N GLY A 179 -12.43 -0.92 10.27
CA GLY A 179 -13.85 -0.65 10.18
C GLY A 179 -14.59 -1.72 9.38
N GLU A 180 -15.78 -2.14 9.80
CA GLU A 180 -16.61 -3.12 9.06
C GLU A 180 -16.95 -2.67 7.64
N MET A 181 -17.00 -1.36 7.42
CA MET A 181 -17.31 -0.74 6.12
C MET A 181 -16.08 -0.18 5.42
N ASP A 182 -14.88 -0.59 5.86
CA ASP A 182 -13.64 -0.12 5.23
C ASP A 182 -13.50 -0.74 3.83
N GLN A 183 -13.42 0.13 2.82
CA GLN A 183 -13.31 -0.26 1.42
C GLN A 183 -11.88 -0.18 0.89
N GLN A 184 -10.95 0.33 1.69
CA GLN A 184 -9.54 0.41 1.33
C GLN A 184 -8.73 -0.75 1.91
N VAL A 185 -9.00 -1.09 3.16
CA VAL A 185 -8.48 -2.32 3.79
C VAL A 185 -9.69 -3.15 4.19
N VAL A 186 -10.18 -3.92 3.24
CA VAL A 186 -11.40 -4.71 3.40
C VAL A 186 -11.21 -5.72 4.53
N PRO A 187 -12.10 -5.75 5.54
CA PRO A 187 -12.05 -6.75 6.60
C PRO A 187 -12.27 -8.14 6.02
N SER A 188 -11.43 -9.11 6.41
CA SER A 188 -11.47 -10.52 5.93
C SER A 188 -12.18 -11.42 6.91
#